data_bc9d101bbb9b1653fba1a7d3c6277b9d
#
_entry.id   bc9d101bbb9b1653fba1a7d3c6277b9d
#
_cell.length_a   1.000
_cell.length_b   1.000
_cell.length_c   1.000
_cell.angle_alpha   90.00
_cell.angle_beta   90.00
_cell.angle_gamma   90.00
#
_symmetry.space_group_name_H-M   'P 1'
#
loop_
_entity.id
_entity.type
_entity.pdbx_description
1 polymer ?
#
loop_
_entity_poly.entity_id
_entity_poly.type
_entity_poly.pdbx_seq_one_letter_code
_entity_poly.pdbx_strand_id
1 'polypeptide(L)'
;MTTPLRISFDVACPAEHAFRVWTSGIGTWWPPDHTVTGGPERIVLTGGVGGRIYERGADGTEHEWGEVTVWQPPARLAYLWYLGRDKADATEVEIRFHPQGAAQTRVDIEHRGWERVGEQWRDRTLIGWQTLLPHYRKEITHGRWH
;
A
#
# COMPACT_ATOMS: atom_id res chain seq x y z
N MET A 1 19.77 1.48 -15.85
CA MET A 1 18.81 2.35 -15.12
C MET A 1 17.47 1.64 -15.05
N THR A 2 16.97 1.44 -13.85
CA THR A 2 15.69 0.75 -13.64
C THR A 2 14.52 1.75 -13.68
N THR A 3 13.50 1.40 -14.46
CA THR A 3 12.31 2.25 -14.62
C THR A 3 11.35 2.02 -13.46
N PRO A 4 10.80 3.07 -12.83
CA PRO A 4 9.76 2.89 -11.82
C PRO A 4 8.54 2.17 -12.38
N LEU A 5 7.85 1.43 -11.52
CA LEU A 5 6.51 0.92 -11.84
C LEU A 5 5.52 2.05 -11.67
N ARG A 6 4.63 2.23 -12.63
CA ARG A 6 3.54 3.21 -12.55
C ARG A 6 2.23 2.53 -12.86
N ILE A 7 1.27 2.71 -11.95
CA ILE A 7 -0.06 2.13 -12.06
C ILE A 7 -1.07 3.22 -11.76
N SER A 8 -2.10 3.34 -12.60
CA SER A 8 -3.17 4.32 -12.41
C SER A 8 -4.51 3.63 -12.57
N PHE A 9 -5.46 4.00 -11.72
CA PHE A 9 -6.83 3.48 -11.80
C PHE A 9 -7.78 4.44 -11.08
N ASP A 10 -9.07 4.27 -11.34
CA ASP A 10 -10.11 5.08 -10.69
C ASP A 10 -10.87 4.24 -9.65
N VAL A 11 -11.29 4.91 -8.58
CA VAL A 11 -12.16 4.31 -7.58
C VAL A 11 -13.38 5.19 -7.37
N ALA A 12 -14.53 4.56 -7.12
CA ALA A 12 -15.82 5.25 -7.03
C ALA A 12 -16.09 5.70 -5.58
N CYS A 13 -15.27 6.64 -5.10
CA CYS A 13 -15.41 7.23 -3.76
C CYS A 13 -14.64 8.55 -3.67
N PRO A 14 -14.94 9.39 -2.66
CA PRO A 14 -14.14 10.59 -2.42
C PRO A 14 -12.68 10.29 -2.05
N ALA A 15 -11.79 11.24 -2.28
CA ALA A 15 -10.36 11.05 -2.00
C ALA A 15 -10.09 10.74 -0.52
N GLU A 16 -10.83 11.36 0.41
CA GLU A 16 -10.71 11.11 1.83
C GLU A 16 -10.95 9.64 2.17
N HIS A 17 -11.95 9.05 1.53
CA HIS A 17 -12.26 7.63 1.74
C HIS A 17 -11.22 6.73 1.09
N ALA A 18 -10.80 7.04 -0.14
CA ALA A 18 -9.76 6.29 -0.85
C ALA A 18 -8.48 6.23 -0.03
N PHE A 19 -8.09 7.37 0.54
CA PHE A 19 -6.90 7.48 1.40
C PHE A 19 -7.08 6.66 2.69
N ARG A 20 -8.24 6.75 3.32
CA ARG A 20 -8.53 6.05 4.58
C ARG A 20 -8.51 4.53 4.40
N VAL A 21 -9.11 4.02 3.34
CA VAL A 21 -9.12 2.57 3.08
C VAL A 21 -7.70 2.05 2.86
N TRP A 22 -6.85 2.83 2.19
CA TRP A 22 -5.46 2.45 2.01
C TRP A 22 -4.66 2.46 3.32
N THR A 23 -4.91 3.43 4.18
CA THR A 23 -4.13 3.66 5.39
C THR A 23 -4.71 2.93 6.61
N SER A 24 -5.60 3.55 7.36
CA SER A 24 -6.18 2.93 8.56
C SER A 24 -6.99 1.68 8.24
N GLY A 25 -7.53 1.58 7.04
CA GLY A 25 -8.30 0.42 6.59
C GLY A 25 -7.50 -0.67 5.89
N ILE A 26 -6.18 -0.59 5.88
CA ILE A 26 -5.34 -1.51 5.09
C ILE A 26 -5.60 -2.98 5.44
N GLY A 27 -5.88 -3.27 6.69
CA GLY A 27 -6.17 -4.63 7.15
C GLY A 27 -7.48 -5.20 6.66
N THR A 28 -8.40 -4.37 6.15
CA THR A 28 -9.70 -4.85 5.67
C THR A 28 -9.64 -5.50 4.30
N TRP A 29 -8.61 -5.19 3.49
CA TRP A 29 -8.54 -5.67 2.12
C TRP A 29 -7.24 -6.40 1.76
N TRP A 30 -6.21 -6.31 2.60
CA TRP A 30 -4.93 -6.94 2.31
C TRP A 30 -5.04 -8.47 2.39
N PRO A 31 -4.68 -9.21 1.31
CA PRO A 31 -4.84 -10.68 1.32
C PRO A 31 -3.86 -11.36 2.28
N PRO A 32 -4.30 -12.41 3.01
CA PRO A 32 -3.41 -13.11 3.95
C PRO A 32 -2.20 -13.76 3.32
N ASP A 33 -2.29 -14.17 2.06
CA ASP A 33 -1.17 -14.81 1.35
C ASP A 33 -0.09 -13.82 0.90
N HIS A 34 -0.31 -12.51 1.09
CA HIS A 34 0.67 -11.46 0.84
C HIS A 34 1.27 -10.94 2.14
N THR A 35 1.49 -11.83 3.12
CA THR A 35 2.03 -11.49 4.44
C THR A 35 3.21 -12.40 4.76
N VAL A 36 3.92 -12.09 5.85
CA VAL A 36 5.05 -12.93 6.31
C VAL A 36 4.53 -14.22 6.96
N THR A 37 3.48 -14.11 7.78
CA THR A 37 2.97 -15.26 8.54
C THR A 37 1.95 -16.11 7.78
N GLY A 38 1.36 -15.59 6.72
CA GLY A 38 0.31 -16.25 5.96
C GLY A 38 -1.09 -16.12 6.55
N GLY A 39 -1.21 -15.55 7.76
CA GLY A 39 -2.50 -15.35 8.42
C GLY A 39 -2.36 -14.49 9.67
N PRO A 40 -1.97 -13.21 9.51
CA PRO A 40 -1.78 -12.36 10.67
C PRO A 40 -3.10 -12.05 11.37
N GLU A 41 -3.04 -11.82 12.66
CA GLU A 41 -4.17 -11.34 13.44
C GLU A 41 -4.53 -9.90 13.04
N ARG A 42 -3.51 -9.10 12.70
CA ARG A 42 -3.71 -7.68 12.40
C ARG A 42 -2.66 -7.18 11.41
N ILE A 43 -3.09 -6.29 10.52
CA ILE A 43 -2.20 -5.52 9.64
C ILE A 43 -2.47 -4.05 9.94
N VAL A 44 -1.42 -3.28 10.21
CA VAL A 44 -1.54 -1.89 10.67
C VAL A 44 -0.65 -0.98 9.85
N LEU A 45 -1.17 0.17 9.45
CA LEU A 45 -0.41 1.30 8.93
C LEU A 45 -0.64 2.46 9.88
N THR A 46 0.40 2.82 10.63
CA THR A 46 0.34 3.94 11.55
C THR A 46 0.54 5.25 10.80
N GLY A 47 -0.38 6.21 10.97
CA GLY A 47 -0.32 7.48 10.27
C GLY A 47 0.82 8.37 10.74
N GLY A 48 1.17 9.34 9.86
CA GLY A 48 2.24 10.29 10.13
C GLY A 48 3.60 9.81 9.64
N VAL A 49 4.50 10.77 9.38
CA VAL A 49 5.88 10.47 9.00
C VAL A 49 6.55 9.70 10.13
N GLY A 50 7.25 8.61 9.80
CA GLY A 50 7.84 7.71 10.77
C GLY A 50 6.91 6.59 11.24
N GLY A 51 5.63 6.64 10.84
CA GLY A 51 4.68 5.56 11.12
C GLY A 51 5.12 4.26 10.45
N ARG A 52 4.77 3.12 11.07
CA ARG A 52 5.17 1.81 10.55
C ARG A 52 4.01 1.11 9.86
N ILE A 53 4.36 0.31 8.85
CA ILE A 53 3.44 -0.65 8.28
C ILE A 53 3.93 -2.02 8.75
N TYR A 54 3.07 -2.80 9.41
CA TYR A 54 3.48 -4.08 9.98
C TYR A 54 2.31 -5.05 10.12
N GLU A 55 2.64 -6.32 10.24
CA GLU A 55 1.67 -7.35 10.60
C GLU A 55 1.97 -7.86 12.00
N ARG A 56 0.92 -8.24 12.72
CA ARG A 56 1.04 -8.83 14.04
C ARG A 56 0.40 -10.21 14.02
N GLY A 57 1.19 -11.22 14.41
CA GLY A 57 0.69 -12.58 14.52
C GLY A 57 -0.09 -12.81 15.80
N ALA A 58 -0.77 -13.96 15.89
CA ALA A 58 -1.55 -14.36 17.05
C ALA A 58 -0.70 -14.49 18.31
N ASP A 59 0.60 -14.74 18.16
CA ASP A 59 1.56 -14.84 19.27
C ASP A 59 2.10 -13.49 19.73
N GLY A 60 1.66 -12.39 19.08
CA GLY A 60 2.10 -11.03 19.39
C GLY A 60 3.36 -10.59 18.65
N THR A 61 3.98 -11.48 17.86
CA THR A 61 5.17 -11.12 17.08
C THR A 61 4.81 -10.17 15.96
N GLU A 62 5.61 -9.09 15.81
CA GLU A 62 5.41 -8.09 14.75
C GLU A 62 6.45 -8.25 13.66
N HIS A 63 6.00 -8.13 12.41
CA HIS A 63 6.88 -8.14 11.23
C HIS A 63 6.66 -6.82 10.49
N GLU A 64 7.70 -5.97 10.47
CA GLU A 64 7.62 -4.66 9.85
C GLU A 64 7.75 -4.78 8.34
N TRP A 65 6.86 -4.10 7.60
CA TRP A 65 6.82 -4.10 6.13
C TRP A 65 7.31 -2.80 5.52
N GLY A 66 7.17 -1.69 6.24
CA GLY A 66 7.49 -0.39 5.71
C GLY A 66 7.46 0.72 6.74
N GLU A 67 7.85 1.91 6.29
CA GLU A 67 7.88 3.11 7.12
C GLU A 67 7.40 4.30 6.30
N VAL A 68 6.46 5.06 6.84
CA VAL A 68 5.88 6.23 6.16
C VAL A 68 6.90 7.35 6.06
N THR A 69 7.11 7.87 4.87
CA THR A 69 8.02 8.98 4.58
C THR A 69 7.30 10.26 4.19
N VAL A 70 6.08 10.16 3.65
CA VAL A 70 5.23 11.32 3.32
C VAL A 70 3.82 11.03 3.80
N TRP A 71 3.23 11.99 4.50
CA TRP A 71 1.88 11.88 5.03
C TRP A 71 1.13 13.19 4.79
N GLN A 72 0.35 13.23 3.71
CA GLN A 72 -0.40 14.42 3.30
C GLN A 72 -1.85 14.05 2.96
N PRO A 73 -2.67 13.66 3.96
CA PRO A 73 -4.06 13.27 3.68
C PRO A 73 -4.88 14.44 3.14
N PRO A 74 -5.80 14.20 2.23
CA PRO A 74 -6.06 12.92 1.57
C PRO A 74 -5.34 12.78 0.22
N ALA A 75 -4.33 13.60 -0.05
CA ALA A 75 -3.77 13.76 -1.39
C ALA A 75 -2.59 12.86 -1.68
N ARG A 76 -1.72 12.61 -0.69
CA ARG A 76 -0.44 11.94 -0.98
C ARG A 76 0.06 11.13 0.21
N LEU A 77 0.57 9.93 -0.11
CA LEU A 77 1.17 9.00 0.84
C LEU A 77 2.43 8.42 0.20
N ALA A 78 3.51 8.34 0.95
CA ALA A 78 4.70 7.62 0.48
C ALA A 78 5.31 6.85 1.64
N TYR A 79 5.91 5.70 1.33
CA TYR A 79 6.55 4.87 2.33
C TYR A 79 7.66 4.02 1.73
N LEU A 80 8.62 3.65 2.58
CA LEU A 80 9.58 2.61 2.27
C LEU A 80 8.89 1.27 2.33
N TRP A 81 9.30 0.33 1.46
CA TRP A 81 8.66 -0.98 1.36
C TRP A 81 9.69 -2.10 1.39
N TYR A 82 9.55 -2.99 2.35
CA TYR A 82 10.48 -4.10 2.53
C TYR A 82 9.79 -5.36 3.08
N LEU A 83 8.54 -5.59 2.69
CA LEU A 83 7.80 -6.81 3.08
C LEU A 83 8.60 -8.07 2.75
N GLY A 84 8.94 -8.88 3.78
CA GLY A 84 9.72 -10.09 3.61
C GLY A 84 11.19 -9.86 3.32
N ARG A 85 11.68 -8.61 3.49
CA ARG A 85 13.08 -8.25 3.24
C ARG A 85 13.62 -7.36 4.36
N ASP A 86 14.92 -7.09 4.33
CA ASP A 86 15.53 -6.15 5.26
C ASP A 86 15.24 -4.71 4.84
N LYS A 87 15.16 -3.82 5.81
CA LYS A 87 14.96 -2.38 5.56
C LYS A 87 16.05 -1.79 4.67
N ALA A 88 17.26 -2.34 4.73
CA ALA A 88 18.36 -1.91 3.88
C ALA A 88 18.07 -2.10 2.38
N ASP A 89 17.18 -3.05 2.05
CA ASP A 89 16.77 -3.34 0.68
C ASP A 89 15.43 -2.70 0.32
N ALA A 90 15.03 -1.67 1.05
CA ALA A 90 13.74 -1.03 0.85
C ALA A 90 13.63 -0.40 -0.53
N THR A 91 12.46 -0.59 -1.15
CA THR A 91 12.02 0.20 -2.29
C THR A 91 11.11 1.31 -1.79
N GLU A 92 10.63 2.18 -2.68
CA GLU A 92 9.80 3.31 -2.28
C GLU A 92 8.47 3.26 -3.04
N VAL A 93 7.38 3.45 -2.30
CA VAL A 93 6.04 3.53 -2.88
C VAL A 93 5.49 4.93 -2.63
N GLU A 94 5.01 5.56 -3.69
CA GLU A 94 4.32 6.84 -3.59
C GLU A 94 2.94 6.69 -4.20
N ILE A 95 1.91 7.16 -3.49
CA ILE A 95 0.53 7.06 -3.93
C ILE A 95 -0.09 8.45 -3.87
N ARG A 96 -0.68 8.87 -4.99
CA ARG A 96 -1.39 10.15 -5.10
C ARG A 96 -2.86 9.89 -5.36
N PHE A 97 -3.70 10.61 -4.64
CA PHE A 97 -5.16 10.50 -4.71
C PHE A 97 -5.70 11.81 -5.28
N HIS A 98 -6.14 11.75 -6.55
CA HIS A 98 -6.62 12.94 -7.26
C HIS A 98 -8.15 12.93 -7.33
N PRO A 99 -8.83 13.84 -6.63
CA PRO A 99 -10.30 13.92 -6.76
C PRO A 99 -10.71 14.19 -8.20
N GLN A 100 -11.67 13.39 -8.69
CA GLN A 100 -12.27 13.58 -10.03
C GLN A 100 -13.75 13.91 -9.84
N GLY A 101 -14.05 14.83 -8.93
CA GLY A 101 -15.40 15.13 -8.49
C GLY A 101 -15.65 14.54 -7.10
N ALA A 102 -16.89 14.69 -6.62
CA ALA A 102 -17.24 14.33 -5.24
C ALA A 102 -17.28 12.82 -4.97
N ALA A 103 -17.41 12.00 -6.02
CA ALA A 103 -17.67 10.58 -5.87
C ALA A 103 -16.69 9.70 -6.65
N GLN A 104 -15.58 10.26 -7.11
CA GLN A 104 -14.58 9.52 -7.87
C GLN A 104 -13.19 10.05 -7.58
N THR A 105 -12.21 9.15 -7.50
CA THR A 105 -10.81 9.48 -7.25
C THR A 105 -9.93 8.68 -8.20
N ARG A 106 -8.96 9.34 -8.81
CA ARG A 106 -7.90 8.67 -9.55
C ARG A 106 -6.75 8.38 -8.58
N VAL A 107 -6.30 7.14 -8.56
CA VAL A 107 -5.17 6.70 -7.73
C VAL A 107 -3.97 6.44 -8.64
N ASP A 108 -2.89 7.16 -8.40
CA ASP A 108 -1.63 6.99 -9.12
C ASP A 108 -0.59 6.40 -8.17
N ILE A 109 0.00 5.27 -8.54
CA ILE A 109 1.04 4.60 -7.76
C ILE A 109 2.35 4.65 -8.54
N GLU A 110 3.41 5.08 -7.87
CA GLU A 110 4.77 4.96 -8.40
C GLU A 110 5.60 4.16 -7.40
N HIS A 111 6.18 3.06 -7.86
CA HIS A 111 7.01 2.20 -7.03
C HIS A 111 8.41 2.19 -7.65
N ARG A 112 9.40 2.67 -6.92
CA ARG A 112 10.75 2.94 -7.41
C ARG A 112 11.81 2.41 -6.45
N GLY A 113 13.07 2.50 -6.85
CA GLY A 113 14.19 2.02 -6.05
C GLY A 113 14.64 0.61 -6.43
N TRP A 114 14.29 0.17 -7.65
CA TRP A 114 14.58 -1.18 -8.12
C TRP A 114 16.06 -1.46 -8.30
N GLU A 115 16.90 -0.43 -8.42
CA GLU A 115 18.35 -0.57 -8.50
C GLU A 115 18.95 -1.22 -7.25
N ARG A 116 18.23 -1.18 -6.14
CA ARG A 116 18.69 -1.81 -4.88
C ARG A 116 18.43 -3.31 -4.83
N VAL A 117 17.45 -3.80 -5.58
CA VAL A 117 16.99 -5.20 -5.50
C VAL A 117 16.99 -5.93 -6.85
N GLY A 118 17.04 -5.19 -7.96
CA GLY A 118 17.08 -5.75 -9.31
C GLY A 118 15.73 -5.82 -10.01
N GLU A 119 15.78 -5.93 -11.35
CA GLU A 119 14.59 -5.93 -12.20
C GLU A 119 13.68 -7.13 -11.96
N GLN A 120 14.24 -8.26 -11.54
CA GLN A 120 13.44 -9.44 -11.23
C GLN A 120 12.42 -9.15 -10.13
N TRP A 121 12.81 -8.37 -9.12
CA TRP A 121 11.91 -7.95 -8.06
C TRP A 121 10.85 -6.97 -8.57
N ARG A 122 11.25 -6.11 -9.52
CA ARG A 122 10.31 -5.19 -10.16
C ARG A 122 9.20 -5.97 -10.89
N ASP A 123 9.57 -6.96 -11.66
CA ASP A 123 8.60 -7.76 -12.42
C ASP A 123 7.67 -8.55 -11.51
N ARG A 124 8.22 -9.17 -10.45
CA ARG A 124 7.42 -9.88 -9.46
C ARG A 124 6.47 -8.95 -8.72
N THR A 125 6.93 -7.75 -8.41
CA THR A 125 6.13 -6.77 -7.69
C THR A 125 5.00 -6.23 -8.57
N LEU A 126 5.22 -6.09 -9.86
CA LEU A 126 4.13 -5.74 -10.77
C LEU A 126 3.01 -6.77 -10.73
N ILE A 127 3.36 -8.05 -10.76
CA ILE A 127 2.37 -9.14 -10.64
C ILE A 127 1.68 -9.05 -9.27
N GLY A 128 2.43 -8.75 -8.21
CA GLY A 128 1.87 -8.56 -6.87
C GLY A 128 0.85 -7.43 -6.82
N TRP A 129 1.17 -6.28 -7.42
CA TRP A 129 0.23 -5.16 -7.51
C TRP A 129 -1.04 -5.54 -8.28
N GLN A 130 -0.90 -6.24 -9.39
CA GLN A 130 -2.04 -6.69 -10.20
C GLN A 130 -2.95 -7.65 -9.44
N THR A 131 -2.39 -8.43 -8.53
CA THR A 131 -3.16 -9.34 -7.67
C THR A 131 -3.79 -8.61 -6.49
N LEU A 132 -3.09 -7.62 -5.93
CA LEU A 132 -3.46 -6.91 -4.72
C LEU A 132 -4.54 -5.86 -4.94
N LEU A 133 -4.41 -5.05 -5.99
CA LEU A 133 -5.28 -3.89 -6.23
C LEU A 133 -6.76 -4.24 -6.41
N PRO A 134 -7.15 -5.38 -7.01
CA PRO A 134 -8.57 -5.75 -7.04
C PRO A 134 -9.20 -5.86 -5.65
N HIS A 135 -8.44 -6.28 -4.63
CA HIS A 135 -8.93 -6.35 -3.25
C HIS A 135 -9.21 -4.96 -2.68
N TYR A 136 -8.32 -3.99 -2.94
CA TYR A 136 -8.52 -2.60 -2.54
C TYR A 136 -9.77 -2.01 -3.21
N ARG A 137 -9.90 -2.19 -4.52
CA ARG A 137 -11.04 -1.68 -5.28
C ARG A 137 -12.35 -2.31 -4.83
N LYS A 138 -12.33 -3.60 -4.51
CA LYS A 138 -13.50 -4.31 -4.00
C LYS A 138 -13.93 -3.77 -2.64
N GLU A 139 -12.98 -3.49 -1.76
CA GLU A 139 -13.28 -2.91 -0.44
C GLU A 139 -13.93 -1.54 -0.58
N ILE A 140 -13.47 -0.71 -1.49
CA ILE A 140 -14.08 0.60 -1.75
C ILE A 140 -15.51 0.44 -2.26
N THR A 141 -15.76 -0.50 -3.18
CA THR A 141 -17.07 -0.72 -3.78
C THR A 141 -18.07 -1.33 -2.80
N HIS A 142 -17.62 -2.28 -1.97
CA HIS A 142 -18.48 -3.06 -1.09
C HIS A 142 -18.38 -2.65 0.38
N GLY A 143 -17.37 -1.88 0.75
CA GLY A 143 -17.19 -1.38 2.10
C GLY A 143 -18.12 -0.22 2.40
N ARG A 144 -18.29 0.07 3.70
CA ARG A 144 -19.08 1.21 4.16
C ARG A 144 -18.18 2.42 4.31
N TRP A 145 -18.46 3.47 3.53
CA TRP A 145 -17.62 4.64 3.54
C TRP A 145 -18.39 5.96 3.68
N HIS A 146 -19.61 5.93 4.03
CA HIS A 146 -20.42 7.14 4.24
C HIS A 146 -20.54 7.52 5.72
#